data_25b82f35fc544b0d98e8d4e27cac9b67
#
_entry.id   25b82f35fc544b0d98e8d4e27cac9b67
#
_cell.length_a   1.000
_cell.length_b   1.000
_cell.length_c   1.000
_cell.angle_alpha   90.00
_cell.angle_beta   90.00
_cell.angle_gamma   90.00
#
_symmetry.space_group_name_H-M   'P 1'
#
loop_
_entity.id
_entity.type
_entity.pdbx_description
1 polymer ?
#
loop_
_entity_poly.entity_id
_entity_poly.type
_entity_poly.pdbx_seq_one_letter_code
_entity_poly.pdbx_strand_id
1 'polypeptide(L)'
;IYGDRFAQITLSEFNGGKKPKVSDAVNLLVIRSTEIDSHLENNPDTTLGLVHQTLKGIRVAIHRLRQAGFTDVVIATDHGFFLNGHADAGDTCAKPSVGDWVTVHDRALLGTGSGDTQNMVMSAQKLGIRGDIDCFGAPRSLAPYRRGLRFFHGGPSLQEAIVPAIAVALQDQAEQEPALASVQLTYKNGAKRITTRLPVVDLAVENT
;
A
#
# COMPACT_ATOMS: atom_id res chain seq x y z
N ILE A 1 -10.90 4.84 25.87
CA ILE A 1 -9.75 4.17 26.53
C ILE A 1 -8.58 5.14 26.66
N TYR A 2 -8.25 5.94 25.65
CA TYR A 2 -7.08 6.83 25.65
C TYR A 2 -7.38 8.28 26.07
N GLY A 3 -8.62 8.77 25.97
CA GLY A 3 -9.01 10.15 26.35
C GLY A 3 -8.10 11.20 25.69
N ASP A 4 -7.62 12.14 26.48
CA ASP A 4 -6.75 13.25 26.02
C ASP A 4 -5.36 12.80 25.57
N ARG A 5 -5.02 11.52 25.74
CA ARG A 5 -3.77 10.90 25.28
C ARG A 5 -3.81 10.41 23.85
N PHE A 6 -4.95 10.55 23.17
CA PHE A 6 -5.16 10.19 21.78
C PHE A 6 -5.40 11.43 20.92
N ALA A 7 -4.78 11.48 19.76
CA ALA A 7 -5.10 12.46 18.73
C ALA A 7 -5.07 11.82 17.34
N GLN A 8 -5.83 12.40 16.44
CA GLN A 8 -5.85 12.03 15.03
C GLN A 8 -5.69 13.27 14.17
N ILE A 9 -4.88 13.17 13.12
CA ILE A 9 -4.59 14.26 12.18
C ILE A 9 -4.36 13.67 10.79
N THR A 10 -4.52 14.46 9.74
CA THR A 10 -4.13 14.05 8.39
C THR A 10 -2.62 14.21 8.16
N LEU A 11 -2.06 13.45 7.20
CA LEU A 11 -0.64 13.55 6.84
C LEU A 11 -0.27 14.96 6.33
N SER A 12 -1.15 15.55 5.54
CA SER A 12 -0.98 16.91 5.00
C SER A 12 -0.96 17.97 6.09
N GLU A 13 -1.90 17.90 7.06
CA GLU A 13 -1.93 18.81 8.21
C GLU A 13 -0.72 18.64 9.12
N PHE A 14 -0.32 17.39 9.39
CA PHE A 14 0.85 17.10 10.22
C PHE A 14 2.14 17.61 9.59
N ASN A 15 2.27 17.53 8.29
CA ASN A 15 3.42 18.05 7.54
C ASN A 15 3.34 19.56 7.25
N GLY A 16 2.13 20.14 7.28
CA GLY A 16 1.89 21.55 7.05
C GLY A 16 2.32 22.39 8.27
N GLY A 17 3.19 23.35 8.12
CA GLY A 17 3.61 24.23 9.21
C GLY A 17 5.00 23.93 9.78
N LYS A 18 5.51 24.85 10.63
CA LYS A 18 6.89 24.80 11.14
C LYS A 18 7.09 23.75 12.25
N LYS A 19 6.07 23.48 13.05
CA LYS A 19 6.12 22.47 14.12
C LYS A 19 4.80 21.70 14.17
N PRO A 20 4.81 20.37 14.39
CA PRO A 20 3.59 19.63 14.60
C PRO A 20 2.89 20.15 15.88
N LYS A 21 1.60 20.46 15.76
CA LYS A 21 0.76 20.88 16.89
C LYS A 21 0.21 19.63 17.59
N VAL A 22 1.07 18.91 18.29
CA VAL A 22 0.67 17.75 19.10
C VAL A 22 0.91 18.13 20.56
N SER A 23 -0.09 17.90 21.41
CA SER A 23 0.04 18.11 22.85
C SER A 23 1.02 17.09 23.44
N ASP A 24 1.83 17.51 24.40
CA ASP A 24 2.76 16.62 25.13
C ASP A 24 2.03 15.51 25.92
N ALA A 25 0.71 15.65 26.13
CA ALA A 25 -0.12 14.61 26.75
C ALA A 25 -0.46 13.45 25.81
N VAL A 26 -0.25 13.59 24.49
CA VAL A 26 -0.63 12.60 23.49
C VAL A 26 0.39 11.47 23.45
N ASN A 27 -0.07 10.26 23.78
CA ASN A 27 0.74 9.04 23.73
C ASN A 27 0.46 8.20 22.47
N LEU A 28 -0.72 8.39 21.85
CA LEU A 28 -1.09 7.73 20.61
C LEU A 28 -1.56 8.77 19.60
N LEU A 29 -0.77 8.95 18.56
CA LEU A 29 -1.11 9.82 17.44
C LEU A 29 -1.39 8.97 16.19
N VAL A 30 -2.59 9.08 15.65
CA VAL A 30 -2.94 8.47 14.36
C VAL A 30 -2.84 9.51 13.26
N ILE A 31 -1.95 9.28 12.32
CA ILE A 31 -1.79 10.10 11.12
C ILE A 31 -2.40 9.35 9.94
N ARG A 32 -3.44 9.93 9.32
CA ARG A 32 -4.13 9.31 8.18
C ARG A 32 -3.78 10.01 6.87
N SER A 33 -3.66 9.21 5.81
CA SER A 33 -3.63 9.69 4.43
C SER A 33 -4.58 8.83 3.60
N THR A 34 -5.50 9.48 2.89
CA THR A 34 -6.41 8.87 1.92
C THR A 34 -6.15 9.42 0.52
N GLU A 35 -5.05 10.14 0.36
CA GLU A 35 -4.74 10.91 -0.85
C GLU A 35 -4.48 10.00 -2.06
N ILE A 36 -3.84 8.85 -1.85
CA ILE A 36 -3.57 7.89 -2.93
C ILE A 36 -4.89 7.38 -3.48
N ASP A 37 -5.76 6.85 -2.62
CA ASP A 37 -7.01 6.23 -3.02
C ASP A 37 -7.95 7.23 -3.72
N SER A 38 -8.25 8.34 -3.05
CA SER A 38 -9.15 9.36 -3.59
C SER A 38 -8.63 10.05 -4.87
N HIS A 39 -7.31 10.14 -5.04
CA HIS A 39 -6.73 10.76 -6.23
C HIS A 39 -6.69 9.79 -7.41
N LEU A 40 -6.34 8.53 -7.16
CA LEU A 40 -6.26 7.51 -8.20
C LEU A 40 -7.60 7.15 -8.81
N GLU A 41 -8.66 7.18 -8.01
CA GLU A 41 -10.03 7.03 -8.52
C GLU A 41 -10.39 8.11 -9.54
N ASN A 42 -9.89 9.34 -9.35
CA ASN A 42 -10.22 10.47 -10.20
C ASN A 42 -9.20 10.77 -11.31
N ASN A 43 -7.92 10.46 -11.08
CA ASN A 43 -6.82 10.83 -11.99
C ASN A 43 -5.73 9.74 -12.07
N PRO A 44 -6.00 8.59 -12.66
CA PRO A 44 -5.06 7.45 -12.65
C PRO A 44 -3.73 7.72 -13.40
N ASP A 45 -3.70 8.68 -14.32
CA ASP A 45 -2.51 8.99 -15.11
C ASP A 45 -1.39 9.70 -14.31
N THR A 46 -1.71 10.27 -13.15
CA THR A 46 -0.74 10.98 -12.29
C THR A 46 -0.20 10.13 -11.14
N THR A 47 -0.49 8.85 -11.14
CA THR A 47 -0.30 7.89 -10.05
C THR A 47 1.11 7.84 -9.49
N LEU A 48 2.11 7.65 -10.34
CA LEU A 48 3.50 7.45 -9.87
C LEU A 48 4.04 8.68 -9.16
N GLY A 49 3.68 9.88 -9.64
CA GLY A 49 4.07 11.13 -9.00
C GLY A 49 3.45 11.28 -7.61
N LEU A 50 2.18 10.95 -7.48
CA LEU A 50 1.46 11.01 -6.20
C LEU A 50 1.99 10.02 -5.18
N VAL A 51 2.20 8.75 -5.56
CA VAL A 51 2.79 7.73 -4.68
C VAL A 51 4.15 8.20 -4.18
N HIS A 52 4.98 8.74 -5.06
CA HIS A 52 6.28 9.29 -4.67
C HIS A 52 6.16 10.46 -3.68
N GLN A 53 5.22 11.38 -3.90
CA GLN A 53 4.96 12.49 -2.99
C GLN A 53 4.46 12.00 -1.62
N THR A 54 3.55 11.03 -1.59
CA THR A 54 3.04 10.46 -0.34
C THR A 54 4.15 9.75 0.44
N LEU A 55 4.99 8.96 -0.20
CA LEU A 55 6.15 8.32 0.44
C LEU A 55 7.13 9.36 1.00
N LYS A 56 7.37 10.45 0.28
CA LYS A 56 8.16 11.58 0.78
C LYS A 56 7.50 12.24 1.98
N GLY A 57 6.18 12.41 1.95
CA GLY A 57 5.39 12.93 3.07
C GLY A 57 5.48 12.05 4.31
N ILE A 58 5.41 10.73 4.16
CA ILE A 58 5.60 9.76 5.26
C ILE A 58 6.99 9.89 5.87
N ARG A 59 8.05 9.99 5.06
CA ARG A 59 9.42 10.18 5.56
C ARG A 59 9.56 11.47 6.37
N VAL A 60 8.95 12.57 5.91
CA VAL A 60 8.92 13.84 6.64
C VAL A 60 8.18 13.68 7.97
N ALA A 61 7.02 12.99 7.96
CA ALA A 61 6.25 12.75 9.18
C ALA A 61 7.04 11.92 10.20
N ILE A 62 7.75 10.87 9.80
CA ILE A 62 8.61 10.06 10.68
C ILE A 62 9.68 10.93 11.35
N HIS A 63 10.35 11.79 10.57
CA HIS A 63 11.35 12.70 11.12
C HIS A 63 10.76 13.68 12.14
N ARG A 64 9.57 14.23 11.85
CA ARG A 64 8.85 15.13 12.75
C ARG A 64 8.36 14.45 14.02
N LEU A 65 7.90 13.19 13.91
CA LEU A 65 7.51 12.38 15.07
C LEU A 65 8.68 12.17 16.03
N ARG A 66 9.87 11.86 15.50
CA ARG A 66 11.09 11.78 16.31
C ARG A 66 11.37 13.12 17.03
N GLN A 67 11.31 14.25 16.33
CA GLN A 67 11.50 15.57 16.93
C GLN A 67 10.44 15.92 17.98
N ALA A 68 9.24 15.34 17.87
CA ALA A 68 8.16 15.48 18.84
C ALA A 68 8.24 14.51 20.03
N GLY A 69 9.28 13.66 20.09
CA GLY A 69 9.54 12.76 21.21
C GLY A 69 8.83 11.41 21.13
N PHE A 70 8.23 11.07 19.99
CA PHE A 70 7.70 9.70 19.79
C PHE A 70 8.86 8.70 19.62
N THR A 71 8.69 7.52 20.20
CA THR A 71 9.71 6.45 20.19
C THR A 71 9.46 5.41 19.13
N ASP A 72 8.22 5.23 18.71
CA ASP A 72 7.82 4.16 17.83
C ASP A 72 6.81 4.66 16.79
N VAL A 73 6.91 4.14 15.58
CA VAL A 73 5.95 4.37 14.50
C VAL A 73 5.54 3.04 13.90
N VAL A 74 4.24 2.83 13.75
CA VAL A 74 3.69 1.72 12.97
C VAL A 74 3.04 2.30 11.73
N ILE A 75 3.47 1.83 10.56
CA ILE A 75 2.87 2.18 9.28
C ILE A 75 2.06 0.98 8.81
N ALA A 76 0.78 1.18 8.59
CA ALA A 76 -0.13 0.16 8.10
C ALA A 76 -1.04 0.77 7.03
N THR A 77 -1.55 -0.06 6.15
CA THR A 77 -2.56 0.28 5.15
C THR A 77 -3.70 -0.72 5.22
N ASP A 78 -4.89 -0.32 4.81
CA ASP A 78 -6.11 -1.14 4.84
C ASP A 78 -6.16 -2.12 3.67
N HIS A 79 -5.74 -1.72 2.49
CA HIS A 79 -5.65 -2.57 1.31
C HIS A 79 -4.54 -2.12 0.37
N GLY A 80 -4.23 -2.97 -0.60
CA GLY A 80 -3.44 -2.63 -1.76
C GLY A 80 -4.34 -2.31 -2.95
N PHE A 81 -3.75 -2.15 -4.13
CA PHE A 81 -4.48 -1.85 -5.35
C PHE A 81 -3.82 -2.49 -6.56
N PHE A 82 -4.59 -2.58 -7.64
CA PHE A 82 -4.10 -2.96 -8.94
C PHE A 82 -4.07 -1.74 -9.85
N LEU A 83 -2.92 -1.52 -10.51
CA LEU A 83 -2.76 -0.47 -11.50
C LEU A 83 -2.63 -1.10 -12.88
N ASN A 84 -3.62 -0.84 -13.74
CA ASN A 84 -3.62 -1.31 -15.12
C ASN A 84 -3.06 -0.21 -16.04
N GLY A 85 -1.88 -0.42 -16.59
CA GLY A 85 -1.25 0.53 -17.51
C GLY A 85 -1.94 0.63 -18.87
N HIS A 86 -2.69 -0.41 -19.26
CA HIS A 86 -3.40 -0.50 -20.54
C HIS A 86 -4.81 -1.03 -20.29
N ALA A 87 -5.76 -0.12 -20.05
CA ALA A 87 -7.18 -0.48 -19.98
C ALA A 87 -7.76 -0.54 -21.39
N ASP A 88 -7.70 -1.70 -22.02
CA ASP A 88 -8.36 -1.90 -23.30
C ASP A 88 -9.88 -2.11 -23.13
N ALA A 89 -10.64 -1.66 -24.11
CA ALA A 89 -12.08 -1.85 -24.12
C ALA A 89 -12.37 -3.37 -24.23
N GLY A 90 -12.84 -3.98 -23.14
CA GLY A 90 -13.14 -5.41 -23.09
C GLY A 90 -12.55 -6.16 -21.90
N ASP A 91 -11.59 -5.58 -21.20
CA ASP A 91 -10.97 -6.20 -20.02
C ASP A 91 -11.87 -6.09 -18.77
N THR A 92 -13.09 -6.63 -18.89
CA THR A 92 -14.06 -6.68 -17.78
C THR A 92 -14.56 -8.09 -17.58
N CYS A 93 -14.88 -8.42 -16.33
CA CYS A 93 -15.55 -9.65 -15.96
C CYS A 93 -17.06 -9.38 -15.84
N ALA A 94 -17.88 -10.23 -16.43
CA ALA A 94 -19.32 -10.18 -16.18
C ALA A 94 -19.62 -10.68 -14.76
N LYS A 95 -20.61 -10.05 -14.11
CA LYS A 95 -21.10 -10.55 -12.81
C LYS A 95 -21.73 -11.94 -13.00
N PRO A 96 -21.73 -12.80 -11.96
CA PRO A 96 -22.46 -14.06 -12.00
C PRO A 96 -23.93 -13.82 -12.34
N SER A 97 -24.49 -14.68 -13.19
CA SER A 97 -25.91 -14.61 -13.59
C SER A 97 -26.88 -15.01 -12.46
N VAL A 98 -26.38 -15.73 -11.46
CA VAL A 98 -27.14 -16.20 -10.31
C VAL A 98 -26.70 -15.48 -9.04
N GLY A 99 -27.59 -14.71 -8.45
CA GLY A 99 -27.35 -14.01 -7.19
C GLY A 99 -28.03 -12.65 -7.13
N ASP A 100 -28.17 -12.18 -5.88
CA ASP A 100 -28.57 -10.82 -5.54
C ASP A 100 -27.38 -10.11 -4.89
N TRP A 101 -26.74 -9.25 -5.66
CA TRP A 101 -25.52 -8.56 -5.28
C TRP A 101 -25.86 -7.15 -4.79
N VAL A 102 -25.96 -6.99 -3.48
CA VAL A 102 -26.31 -5.74 -2.80
C VAL A 102 -25.24 -4.66 -3.00
N THR A 103 -23.96 -5.08 -2.92
CA THR A 103 -22.83 -4.18 -3.17
C THR A 103 -22.02 -4.68 -4.35
N VAL A 104 -21.74 -3.77 -5.26
CA VAL A 104 -20.88 -4.02 -6.43
C VAL A 104 -19.74 -3.02 -6.39
N HIS A 105 -18.56 -3.48 -6.07
CA HIS A 105 -17.33 -2.73 -6.16
C HIS A 105 -16.55 -3.11 -7.42
N ASP A 106 -15.40 -2.51 -7.64
CA ASP A 106 -14.63 -2.75 -8.86
C ASP A 106 -14.28 -4.22 -9.08
N ARG A 107 -13.92 -4.92 -8.02
CA ARG A 107 -13.53 -6.34 -8.04
C ARG A 107 -14.18 -7.18 -6.94
N ALA A 108 -15.17 -6.65 -6.27
CA ALA A 108 -15.88 -7.32 -5.20
C ALA A 108 -17.40 -7.24 -5.37
N LEU A 109 -18.06 -8.32 -5.05
CA LEU A 109 -19.50 -8.41 -4.93
C LEU A 109 -19.84 -8.86 -3.52
N LEU A 110 -20.80 -8.22 -2.88
CA LEU A 110 -21.34 -8.63 -1.59
C LEU A 110 -22.83 -8.88 -1.74
N GLY A 111 -23.31 -10.00 -1.20
CA GLY A 111 -24.71 -10.37 -1.31
C GLY A 111 -24.91 -11.86 -1.18
N THR A 112 -25.84 -12.41 -1.98
CA THR A 112 -26.13 -13.85 -2.07
C THR A 112 -25.93 -14.31 -3.51
N GLY A 113 -25.44 -15.53 -3.70
CA GLY A 113 -25.28 -16.06 -5.04
C GLY A 113 -24.33 -17.24 -5.15
N SER A 114 -24.09 -17.67 -6.36
CA SER A 114 -23.17 -18.75 -6.69
C SER A 114 -22.15 -18.32 -7.75
N GLY A 115 -20.95 -18.92 -7.67
CA GLY A 115 -19.91 -18.67 -8.66
C GLY A 115 -20.16 -19.38 -9.99
N ASP A 116 -19.38 -18.97 -10.98
CA ASP A 116 -19.36 -19.56 -12.31
C ASP A 116 -17.92 -19.77 -12.80
N THR A 117 -17.73 -19.96 -14.08
CA THR A 117 -16.39 -20.17 -14.67
C THR A 117 -15.49 -18.94 -14.57
N GLN A 118 -16.03 -17.75 -14.53
CA GLN A 118 -15.30 -16.46 -14.46
C GLN A 118 -15.23 -15.90 -13.04
N ASN A 119 -16.18 -16.29 -12.17
CA ASN A 119 -16.31 -15.73 -10.83
C ASN A 119 -16.15 -16.79 -9.76
N MET A 120 -15.41 -16.46 -8.73
CA MET A 120 -15.40 -17.18 -7.48
C MET A 120 -16.42 -16.58 -6.52
N VAL A 121 -17.10 -17.42 -5.74
CA VAL A 121 -17.97 -16.99 -4.65
C VAL A 121 -17.65 -17.79 -3.41
N MET A 122 -17.50 -17.11 -2.29
CA MET A 122 -17.13 -17.68 -1.00
C MET A 122 -18.06 -17.17 0.09
N SER A 123 -18.23 -17.96 1.14
CA SER A 123 -18.97 -17.52 2.34
C SER A 123 -18.25 -16.32 2.97
N ALA A 124 -18.98 -15.24 3.19
CA ALA A 124 -18.49 -14.03 3.87
C ALA A 124 -18.00 -14.36 5.29
N GLN A 125 -18.70 -15.23 6.00
CA GLN A 125 -18.32 -15.69 7.34
C GLN A 125 -16.95 -16.39 7.35
N LYS A 126 -16.66 -17.26 6.36
CA LYS A 126 -15.36 -17.93 6.25
C LYS A 126 -14.20 -16.97 5.98
N LEU A 127 -14.50 -15.83 5.37
CA LEU A 127 -13.53 -14.77 5.11
C LEU A 127 -13.42 -13.76 6.26
N GLY A 128 -14.19 -13.94 7.34
CA GLY A 128 -14.19 -13.01 8.47
C GLY A 128 -14.93 -11.69 8.20
N ILE A 129 -15.68 -11.60 7.09
CA ILE A 129 -16.50 -10.44 6.77
C ILE A 129 -17.68 -10.40 7.73
N ARG A 130 -17.88 -9.26 8.39
CA ARG A 130 -18.94 -9.05 9.38
C ARG A 130 -20.09 -8.27 8.75
N GLY A 131 -21.31 -8.53 9.18
CA GLY A 131 -22.54 -7.90 8.72
C GLY A 131 -23.53 -8.92 8.15
N ASP A 132 -24.68 -8.45 7.65
CA ASP A 132 -25.75 -9.27 7.09
C ASP A 132 -25.46 -9.60 5.61
N ILE A 133 -24.34 -10.28 5.37
CA ILE A 133 -23.86 -10.62 4.03
C ILE A 133 -23.48 -12.10 4.04
N ASP A 134 -24.08 -12.89 3.14
CA ASP A 134 -23.82 -14.32 3.05
C ASP A 134 -22.57 -14.67 2.24
N CYS A 135 -22.36 -13.94 1.14
CA CYS A 135 -21.33 -14.27 0.16
C CYS A 135 -20.48 -13.05 -0.23
N PHE A 136 -19.23 -13.33 -0.48
CA PHE A 136 -18.28 -12.50 -1.20
C PHE A 136 -18.01 -13.13 -2.56
N GLY A 137 -18.16 -12.35 -3.63
CA GLY A 137 -17.83 -12.74 -4.98
C GLY A 137 -16.72 -11.90 -5.59
N ALA A 138 -15.87 -12.51 -6.41
CA ALA A 138 -14.80 -11.81 -7.12
C ALA A 138 -14.48 -12.48 -8.46
N PRO A 139 -13.94 -11.73 -9.44
CA PRO A 139 -13.43 -12.32 -10.67
C PRO A 139 -12.26 -13.29 -10.37
N ARG A 140 -12.19 -14.40 -11.10
CA ARG A 140 -11.03 -15.30 -11.06
C ARG A 140 -9.81 -14.73 -11.79
N SER A 141 -10.04 -13.78 -12.69
CA SER A 141 -9.00 -13.02 -13.37
C SER A 141 -8.70 -11.71 -12.63
N LEU A 142 -7.77 -10.91 -13.16
CA LEU A 142 -7.50 -9.56 -12.67
C LEU A 142 -8.45 -8.51 -13.24
N ALA A 143 -9.39 -8.88 -14.12
CA ALA A 143 -10.33 -7.96 -14.71
C ALA A 143 -11.35 -7.43 -13.68
N PRO A 144 -11.69 -6.14 -13.70
CA PRO A 144 -12.75 -5.57 -12.87
C PRO A 144 -14.14 -5.85 -13.43
N TYR A 145 -15.19 -5.58 -12.65
CA TYR A 145 -16.58 -5.64 -13.09
C TYR A 145 -17.04 -4.42 -13.89
N ARG A 146 -16.28 -3.32 -13.80
CA ARG A 146 -16.57 -2.06 -14.51
C ARG A 146 -15.53 -1.79 -15.59
N ARG A 147 -15.97 -1.19 -16.68
CA ARG A 147 -15.09 -0.85 -17.80
C ARG A 147 -14.28 0.42 -17.54
N GLY A 148 -13.12 0.50 -18.19
CA GLY A 148 -12.31 1.72 -18.25
C GLY A 148 -11.56 2.06 -16.98
N LEU A 149 -11.52 1.16 -15.99
CA LEU A 149 -10.76 1.37 -14.79
C LEU A 149 -9.28 1.09 -15.04
N ARG A 150 -8.44 2.06 -14.69
CA ARG A 150 -6.97 1.90 -14.64
C ARG A 150 -6.46 1.64 -13.22
N PHE A 151 -7.19 2.12 -12.24
CA PHE A 151 -6.97 1.88 -10.82
C PHE A 151 -8.18 1.16 -10.26
N PHE A 152 -7.97 0.10 -9.53
CA PHE A 152 -9.04 -0.63 -8.87
C PHE A 152 -8.51 -1.51 -7.73
N HIS A 153 -9.40 -1.81 -6.79
CA HIS A 153 -9.13 -2.61 -5.60
C HIS A 153 -10.38 -3.38 -5.16
N GLY A 154 -10.26 -4.08 -4.02
CA GLY A 154 -11.36 -4.82 -3.39
C GLY A 154 -11.42 -6.29 -3.76
N GLY A 155 -10.61 -6.76 -4.71
CA GLY A 155 -10.49 -8.17 -5.05
C GLY A 155 -9.49 -8.92 -4.18
N PRO A 156 -9.43 -10.26 -4.34
CA PRO A 156 -8.57 -11.13 -3.54
C PRO A 156 -7.17 -11.35 -4.14
N SER A 157 -6.73 -10.52 -5.07
CA SER A 157 -5.38 -10.66 -5.62
C SER A 157 -4.30 -10.34 -4.57
N LEU A 158 -3.10 -10.86 -4.74
CA LEU A 158 -1.99 -10.58 -3.83
C LEU A 158 -1.68 -9.08 -3.73
N GLN A 159 -1.82 -8.36 -4.84
CA GLN A 159 -1.61 -6.91 -4.91
C GLN A 159 -2.65 -6.12 -4.11
N GLU A 160 -3.86 -6.65 -3.94
CA GLU A 160 -4.95 -6.02 -3.23
C GLU A 160 -5.02 -6.42 -1.76
N ALA A 161 -4.77 -7.71 -1.47
CA ALA A 161 -4.99 -8.31 -0.15
C ALA A 161 -3.74 -8.38 0.74
N ILE A 162 -2.52 -8.36 0.16
CA ILE A 162 -1.29 -8.36 0.94
C ILE A 162 -0.82 -6.92 1.14
N VAL A 163 -0.83 -6.49 2.40
CA VAL A 163 -0.45 -5.15 2.81
C VAL A 163 0.74 -5.18 3.77
N PRO A 164 1.64 -4.20 3.71
CA PRO A 164 2.73 -4.10 4.66
C PRO A 164 2.23 -3.60 6.02
N ALA A 165 2.86 -4.12 7.09
CA ALA A 165 2.82 -3.52 8.41
C ALA A 165 4.27 -3.30 8.85
N ILE A 166 4.69 -2.06 8.94
CA ILE A 166 6.09 -1.68 9.17
C ILE A 166 6.18 -1.01 10.54
N ALA A 167 6.99 -1.57 11.42
CA ALA A 167 7.33 -0.96 12.70
C ALA A 167 8.72 -0.31 12.62
N VAL A 168 8.81 0.94 13.04
CA VAL A 168 10.04 1.74 13.04
C VAL A 168 10.28 2.26 14.45
N ALA A 169 11.41 1.88 15.05
CA ALA A 169 11.89 2.50 16.29
C ALA A 169 12.57 3.84 15.96
N LEU A 170 12.15 4.90 16.66
CA LEU A 170 12.65 6.26 16.45
C LEU A 170 13.73 6.66 17.48
N GLN A 171 14.13 5.73 18.34
CA GLN A 171 15.14 6.01 19.34
C GLN A 171 16.45 6.43 18.66
N ASP A 172 17.16 7.36 19.29
CA ASP A 172 18.53 7.61 18.94
C ASP A 172 19.29 6.31 19.21
N GLN A 173 19.69 5.61 18.17
CA GLN A 173 20.82 4.73 18.32
C GLN A 173 21.93 5.66 18.79
N ALA A 174 22.41 5.48 20.02
CA ALA A 174 23.66 6.06 20.46
C ALA A 174 24.62 5.88 19.28
N GLU A 175 25.21 6.98 18.81
CA GLU A 175 26.03 7.05 17.60
C GLU A 175 26.93 5.81 17.49
N GLN A 176 26.40 4.74 16.95
CA GLN A 176 27.24 3.79 16.26
C GLN A 176 27.56 4.52 14.97
N GLU A 177 28.78 5.01 14.88
CA GLU A 177 29.31 5.44 13.60
C GLU A 177 28.87 4.41 12.57
N PRO A 178 28.19 4.82 11.50
CA PRO A 178 27.73 3.87 10.50
C PRO A 178 28.96 3.09 10.07
N ALA A 179 28.98 1.80 10.35
CA ALA A 179 30.05 0.93 9.85
C ALA A 179 30.03 1.12 8.34
N LEU A 180 31.04 1.83 7.84
CA LEU A 180 31.16 2.11 6.42
C LEU A 180 31.43 0.78 5.73
N ALA A 181 30.39 0.21 5.13
CA ALA A 181 30.59 -0.97 4.29
C ALA A 181 31.28 -0.51 3.00
N SER A 182 32.46 -1.02 2.75
CA SER A 182 33.12 -0.88 1.45
C SER A 182 32.41 -1.79 0.44
N VAL A 183 31.86 -1.18 -0.61
CA VAL A 183 31.21 -1.94 -1.68
C VAL A 183 32.08 -1.90 -2.92
N GLN A 184 32.63 -3.05 -3.30
CA GLN A 184 33.35 -3.20 -4.55
C GLN A 184 32.44 -3.83 -5.61
N LEU A 185 32.36 -3.15 -6.76
CA LEU A 185 31.66 -3.62 -7.94
C LEU A 185 32.69 -4.03 -8.99
N THR A 186 32.69 -5.30 -9.36
CA THR A 186 33.55 -5.81 -10.43
C THR A 186 32.73 -6.54 -11.47
N TYR A 187 33.12 -6.42 -12.74
CA TYR A 187 32.51 -7.28 -13.75
C TYR A 187 32.97 -8.72 -13.55
N LYS A 188 32.06 -9.67 -13.81
CA LYS A 188 32.33 -11.08 -13.70
C LYS A 188 33.67 -11.43 -14.38
N ASN A 189 34.53 -12.16 -13.66
CA ASN A 189 35.87 -12.53 -14.05
C ASN A 189 36.84 -11.34 -14.30
N GLY A 190 36.61 -10.19 -13.64
CA GLY A 190 37.51 -9.02 -13.78
C GLY A 190 37.54 -8.41 -15.18
N ALA A 191 36.50 -8.60 -15.99
CA ALA A 191 36.42 -8.05 -17.34
C ALA A 191 36.51 -6.53 -17.34
N LYS A 192 37.39 -5.97 -18.18
CA LYS A 192 37.58 -4.51 -18.32
C LYS A 192 36.65 -3.89 -19.36
N ARG A 193 35.85 -4.68 -20.06
CA ARG A 193 34.92 -4.22 -21.11
C ARG A 193 33.61 -5.00 -21.02
N ILE A 194 32.50 -4.30 -21.24
CA ILE A 194 31.18 -4.89 -21.42
C ILE A 194 31.05 -5.30 -22.89
N THR A 195 30.98 -6.58 -23.16
CA THR A 195 30.81 -7.15 -24.50
C THR A 195 29.44 -7.80 -24.72
N THR A 196 28.59 -7.80 -23.68
CA THR A 196 27.26 -8.42 -23.71
C THR A 196 26.18 -7.39 -23.40
N ARG A 197 24.96 -7.63 -23.91
CA ARG A 197 23.78 -6.81 -23.60
C ARG A 197 23.32 -6.94 -22.14
N LEU A 198 23.73 -8.00 -21.46
CA LEU A 198 23.41 -8.28 -20.06
C LEU A 198 24.71 -8.46 -19.29
N PRO A 199 25.33 -7.40 -18.79
CA PRO A 199 26.53 -7.49 -17.98
C PRO A 199 26.22 -8.18 -16.64
N VAL A 200 27.08 -9.11 -16.26
CA VAL A 200 27.05 -9.71 -14.91
C VAL A 200 28.06 -8.98 -14.06
N VAL A 201 27.62 -8.50 -12.91
CA VAL A 201 28.42 -7.75 -11.95
C VAL A 201 28.53 -8.55 -10.66
N ASP A 202 29.73 -8.72 -10.17
CA ASP A 202 30.00 -9.28 -8.83
C ASP A 202 30.04 -8.13 -7.83
N LEU A 203 29.28 -8.26 -6.76
CA LEU A 203 29.21 -7.29 -5.67
C LEU A 203 29.85 -7.90 -4.43
N ALA A 204 30.96 -7.32 -3.98
CA ALA A 204 31.60 -7.67 -2.73
C ALA A 204 31.32 -6.56 -1.70
N VAL A 205 30.82 -6.94 -0.53
CA VAL A 205 30.58 -6.04 0.60
C VAL A 205 31.54 -6.43 1.72
N GLU A 206 32.42 -5.54 2.08
CA GLU A 206 33.34 -5.71 3.21
C GLU A 206 32.88 -4.80 4.36
N ASN A 207 32.60 -5.40 5.51
CA ASN A 207 32.38 -4.64 6.74
C ASN A 207 33.77 -4.27 7.31
N THR A 208 34.06 -3.00 7.37
CA THR A 208 35.25 -2.46 8.05
C THR A 208 34.94 -2.24 9.51
#